data_1da9d815e994447b22fc4f3f05d17cf8
#
_entry.id   1da9d815e994447b22fc4f3f05d17cf8
#
_cell.length_a   1.000
_cell.length_b   1.000
_cell.length_c   1.000
_cell.angle_alpha   90.00
_cell.angle_beta   90.00
_cell.angle_gamma   90.00
#
_symmetry.space_group_name_H-M   'P 1'
#
loop_
_entity.id
_entity.type
_entity.pdbx_description
1 polymer ?
#
loop_
_entity_poly.entity_id
_entity_poly.type
_entity_poly.pdbx_seq_one_letter_code
_entity_poly.pdbx_strand_id
1 'polypeptide(L)'
;MERMSIWQIALRRLEMPVSRFLSFYVAPAVVATFFISILIVFLTGGLAAGALFAGFTGFLFVIMLTAMSALAAVAFPLLEVQRSASLIEEEMHMFITRMGILSIGEVGAQSIFDILKQMRDYGELASEVKRIETLVDKWNTSLPEAARIVAHQSPSPLWSDFLDRMAFSIEAGQPIDEFMRSEQETIAEQYNTLYDTRLESVDTLKEIYVSLNTAGLFGLVIAGIHLVLFEVGGVDDTPIEIASRLRFLLLASLLFLFIQIAAVFAFRATIPKDATFARDEMDTPFRINFRRSFLLSAAISSGLLILSVLTLIWTWAVITSQWDKYGLLFIALPFTPLLIPAFMVRREENQIQRRDETYPDFIRALGGTAQARSAEPSATIKALRGIDFGMLDNSIDRLEKRLATRIDSDRAWDYFTADTNSAVISRYTRIYIEGAQSSGQPAGTAEMVSRSVGNLLSLRNRRALSANTMWGVAIGLLISSVASLNVTTSIVLQLGDAIAGVASGLVDTDVGALSEFSGGIALPVMEDASSVDDNIRMFKIIISLLILMQVVTVSSIATRLRGGTRMSAVGQMIQLTLVAGFASLFTAIVLEQASSIFSV
;
A
#
# COMPACT_ATOMS: atom_id res chain seq x y z
N MET A 1 30.98 -9.66 21.44
CA MET A 1 29.65 -10.29 21.69
C MET A 1 29.06 -10.68 20.35
N GLU A 2 28.56 -11.89 20.20
CA GLU A 2 27.88 -12.28 18.96
C GLU A 2 26.56 -11.51 18.80
N ARG A 3 26.26 -11.08 17.57
CA ARG A 3 25.02 -10.39 17.24
C ARG A 3 23.83 -11.32 17.49
N MET A 4 22.80 -10.84 18.18
CA MET A 4 21.60 -11.64 18.44
C MET A 4 20.92 -12.05 17.14
N SER A 5 20.40 -13.29 17.08
CA SER A 5 19.59 -13.71 15.92
C SER A 5 18.31 -12.89 15.81
N ILE A 6 17.80 -12.70 14.59
CA ILE A 6 16.57 -11.91 14.32
C ILE A 6 15.39 -12.43 15.17
N TRP A 7 15.31 -13.74 15.39
CA TRP A 7 14.30 -14.37 16.23
C TRP A 7 14.43 -14.00 17.72
N GLN A 8 15.65 -13.92 18.23
CA GLN A 8 15.90 -13.51 19.62
C GLN A 8 15.54 -12.04 19.84
N ILE A 9 15.85 -11.18 18.87
CA ILE A 9 15.45 -9.75 18.89
C ILE A 9 13.92 -9.63 18.85
N ALA A 10 13.24 -10.40 17.99
CA ALA A 10 11.80 -10.41 17.84
C ALA A 10 11.07 -10.77 19.14
N LEU A 11 11.48 -11.85 19.76
CA LEU A 11 10.84 -12.37 20.98
C LEU A 11 11.15 -11.50 22.21
N ARG A 12 12.34 -10.90 22.27
CA ARG A 12 12.70 -9.98 23.34
C ARG A 12 11.89 -8.68 23.29
N ARG A 13 11.61 -8.16 22.09
CA ARG A 13 10.73 -7.00 21.91
C ARG A 13 9.28 -7.28 22.31
N LEU A 14 8.80 -8.50 22.11
CA LEU A 14 7.47 -8.93 22.55
C LEU A 14 7.43 -9.26 24.06
N GLU A 15 8.57 -9.14 24.78
CA GLU A 15 8.71 -9.49 26.20
C GLU A 15 8.21 -10.90 26.54
N MET A 16 8.24 -11.81 25.57
CA MET A 16 7.68 -13.16 25.71
C MET A 16 8.70 -14.25 25.34
N PRO A 17 8.77 -15.35 26.13
CA PRO A 17 9.54 -16.53 25.72
C PRO A 17 8.86 -17.25 24.55
N VAL A 18 9.66 -17.89 23.68
CA VAL A 18 9.20 -18.65 22.49
C VAL A 18 8.04 -19.59 22.80
N SER A 19 8.13 -20.29 23.93
CA SER A 19 7.09 -21.27 24.33
C SER A 19 5.74 -20.60 24.59
N ARG A 20 5.71 -19.44 25.23
CA ARG A 20 4.47 -18.68 25.45
C ARG A 20 3.92 -18.10 24.14
N PHE A 21 4.78 -17.61 23.26
CA PHE A 21 4.34 -17.12 21.95
C PHE A 21 3.67 -18.24 21.14
N LEU A 22 4.28 -19.41 21.07
CA LEU A 22 3.71 -20.57 20.37
C LEU A 22 2.38 -21.02 20.99
N SER A 23 2.27 -21.10 22.31
CA SER A 23 1.07 -21.60 22.99
C SER A 23 -0.09 -20.61 23.04
N PHE A 24 0.18 -19.30 23.15
CA PHE A 24 -0.88 -18.28 23.33
C PHE A 24 -1.29 -17.56 22.04
N TYR A 25 -0.42 -17.51 21.02
CA TYR A 25 -0.73 -16.81 19.76
C TYR A 25 -0.85 -17.77 18.57
N VAL A 26 0.17 -18.62 18.35
CA VAL A 26 0.19 -19.50 17.18
C VAL A 26 -0.82 -20.63 17.31
N ALA A 27 -0.82 -21.35 18.43
CA ALA A 27 -1.71 -22.49 18.60
C ALA A 27 -3.20 -22.09 18.59
N PRO A 28 -3.68 -21.04 19.30
CA PRO A 28 -5.06 -20.62 19.22
C PRO A 28 -5.47 -20.12 17.82
N ALA A 29 -4.59 -19.39 17.12
CA ALA A 29 -4.87 -18.93 15.76
C ALA A 29 -5.02 -20.09 14.79
N VAL A 30 -4.16 -21.10 14.86
CA VAL A 30 -4.22 -22.31 14.02
C VAL A 30 -5.47 -23.13 14.36
N VAL A 31 -5.77 -23.34 15.64
CA VAL A 31 -6.96 -24.06 16.07
C VAL A 31 -8.24 -23.36 15.65
N ALA A 32 -8.33 -22.04 15.87
CA ALA A 32 -9.50 -21.26 15.47
C ALA A 32 -9.73 -21.30 13.95
N THR A 33 -8.67 -21.12 13.14
CA THR A 33 -8.79 -21.19 11.68
C THR A 33 -9.11 -22.59 11.18
N PHE A 34 -8.61 -23.64 11.85
CA PHE A 34 -9.00 -25.02 11.56
C PHE A 34 -10.50 -25.24 11.77
N PHE A 35 -11.05 -24.83 12.91
CA PHE A 35 -12.49 -24.97 13.16
C PHE A 35 -13.34 -24.08 12.25
N ILE A 36 -12.92 -22.84 11.98
CA ILE A 36 -13.60 -21.94 11.04
C ILE A 36 -13.60 -22.54 9.62
N SER A 37 -12.49 -23.10 9.16
CA SER A 37 -12.42 -23.72 7.84
C SER A 37 -13.32 -24.96 7.73
N ILE A 38 -13.38 -25.79 8.77
CA ILE A 38 -14.33 -26.91 8.85
C ILE A 38 -15.78 -26.39 8.83
N LEU A 39 -16.07 -25.35 9.61
CA LEU A 39 -17.41 -24.76 9.64
C LEU A 39 -17.82 -24.21 8.27
N ILE A 40 -16.91 -23.54 7.55
CA ILE A 40 -17.15 -23.06 6.18
C ILE A 40 -17.45 -24.24 5.25
N VAL A 41 -16.64 -25.31 5.29
CA VAL A 41 -16.86 -26.52 4.48
C VAL A 41 -18.19 -27.19 4.84
N PHE A 42 -18.55 -27.20 6.12
CA PHE A 42 -19.84 -27.73 6.59
C PHE A 42 -21.02 -26.91 6.10
N LEU A 43 -20.97 -25.58 6.23
CA LEU A 43 -22.03 -24.66 5.78
C LEU A 43 -22.21 -24.68 4.26
N THR A 44 -21.11 -24.81 3.50
CA THR A 44 -21.16 -24.89 2.03
C THR A 44 -21.50 -26.28 1.51
N GLY A 45 -21.35 -27.32 2.35
CA GLY A 45 -21.57 -28.74 2.00
C GLY A 45 -23.00 -29.25 2.26
N GLY A 46 -23.85 -28.47 2.92
CA GLY A 46 -25.17 -28.92 3.39
C GLY A 46 -25.10 -30.00 4.49
N LEU A 47 -26.25 -30.29 5.13
CA LEU A 47 -26.40 -31.24 6.24
C LEU A 47 -26.16 -32.73 5.87
N ALA A 48 -25.70 -33.02 4.64
CA ALA A 48 -25.34 -34.39 4.22
C ALA A 48 -24.01 -34.78 4.88
N ALA A 49 -24.07 -35.27 6.09
CA ALA A 49 -22.96 -35.56 7.01
C ALA A 49 -21.90 -36.57 6.50
N GLY A 50 -22.10 -37.21 5.35
CA GLY A 50 -21.10 -38.09 4.70
C GLY A 50 -20.14 -37.39 3.74
N ALA A 51 -20.43 -36.16 3.32
CA ALA A 51 -19.65 -35.44 2.31
C ALA A 51 -18.55 -34.51 2.87
N LEU A 52 -18.46 -34.37 4.18
CA LEU A 52 -17.48 -33.48 4.84
C LEU A 52 -16.01 -33.77 4.50
N PHE A 53 -15.69 -35.05 4.29
CA PHE A 53 -14.36 -35.52 3.92
C PHE A 53 -14.32 -36.26 2.58
N ALA A 54 -15.45 -36.47 1.94
CA ALA A 54 -15.53 -37.22 0.68
C ALA A 54 -15.03 -36.40 -0.52
N GLY A 55 -14.81 -35.10 -0.38
CA GLY A 55 -14.26 -34.26 -1.44
C GLY A 55 -12.80 -33.87 -1.15
N PHE A 56 -11.87 -34.32 -1.98
CA PHE A 56 -10.46 -33.89 -1.99
C PHE A 56 -10.31 -32.37 -1.92
N THR A 57 -11.24 -31.61 -2.49
CA THR A 57 -11.28 -30.14 -2.50
C THR A 57 -11.55 -29.53 -1.12
N GLY A 58 -12.46 -30.08 -0.32
CA GLY A 58 -12.74 -29.63 1.04
C GLY A 58 -11.55 -29.84 1.98
N PHE A 59 -10.90 -31.01 1.86
CA PHE A 59 -9.69 -31.33 2.61
C PHE A 59 -8.53 -30.41 2.27
N LEU A 60 -8.30 -30.14 0.97
CA LEU A 60 -7.27 -29.17 0.52
C LEU A 60 -7.56 -27.77 1.03
N PHE A 61 -8.82 -27.33 1.03
CA PHE A 61 -9.20 -26.02 1.54
C PHE A 61 -8.87 -25.87 3.03
N VAL A 62 -9.25 -26.86 3.86
CA VAL A 62 -8.94 -26.85 5.30
C VAL A 62 -7.44 -26.83 5.54
N ILE A 63 -6.66 -27.66 4.85
CA ILE A 63 -5.19 -27.68 5.00
C ILE A 63 -4.60 -26.34 4.56
N MET A 64 -5.00 -25.83 3.40
CA MET A 64 -4.45 -24.57 2.87
C MET A 64 -4.72 -23.40 3.79
N LEU A 65 -5.96 -23.22 4.28
CA LEU A 65 -6.32 -22.13 5.16
C LEU A 65 -5.60 -22.22 6.52
N THR A 66 -5.49 -23.44 7.06
CA THR A 66 -4.81 -23.70 8.33
C THR A 66 -3.31 -23.48 8.22
N ALA A 67 -2.67 -23.96 7.14
CA ALA A 67 -1.24 -23.75 6.87
C ALA A 67 -0.92 -22.27 6.68
N MET A 68 -1.77 -21.52 5.96
CA MET A 68 -1.63 -20.08 5.79
C MET A 68 -1.71 -19.32 7.11
N SER A 69 -2.66 -19.68 7.97
CA SER A 69 -2.78 -19.08 9.29
C SER A 69 -1.55 -19.36 10.16
N ALA A 70 -1.03 -20.58 10.12
CA ALA A 70 0.19 -20.96 10.83
C ALA A 70 1.40 -20.14 10.34
N LEU A 71 1.58 -20.02 9.01
CA LEU A 71 2.63 -19.21 8.41
C LEU A 71 2.51 -17.74 8.78
N ALA A 72 1.31 -17.17 8.72
CA ALA A 72 1.05 -15.79 9.09
C ALA A 72 1.35 -15.52 10.58
N ALA A 73 0.93 -16.42 11.46
CA ALA A 73 1.18 -16.31 12.89
C ALA A 73 2.67 -16.41 13.24
N VAL A 74 3.42 -17.30 12.57
CA VAL A 74 4.88 -17.43 12.74
C VAL A 74 5.62 -16.26 12.12
N ALA A 75 5.16 -15.72 10.99
CA ALA A 75 5.79 -14.57 10.33
C ALA A 75 5.60 -13.24 11.10
N PHE A 76 4.56 -13.13 11.92
CA PHE A 76 4.20 -11.89 12.62
C PHE A 76 5.36 -11.24 13.40
N PRO A 77 6.10 -11.93 14.29
CA PRO A 77 7.20 -11.33 15.02
C PRO A 77 8.37 -10.92 14.13
N LEU A 78 8.63 -11.66 13.04
CA LEU A 78 9.65 -11.30 12.06
C LEU A 78 9.26 -10.02 11.31
N LEU A 79 8.00 -9.90 10.93
CA LEU A 79 7.48 -8.69 10.28
C LEU A 79 7.56 -7.47 11.19
N GLU A 80 7.33 -7.63 12.49
CA GLU A 80 7.44 -6.52 13.45
C GLU A 80 8.89 -6.06 13.64
N VAL A 81 9.85 -6.99 13.69
CA VAL A 81 11.29 -6.64 13.71
C VAL A 81 11.71 -5.94 12.43
N GLN A 82 11.34 -6.47 11.27
CA GLN A 82 11.62 -5.84 9.99
C GLN A 82 11.00 -4.45 9.88
N ARG A 83 9.77 -4.29 10.39
CA ARG A 83 9.10 -3.00 10.46
C ARG A 83 9.86 -1.99 11.34
N SER A 84 10.30 -2.41 12.51
CA SER A 84 11.10 -1.57 13.41
C SER A 84 12.45 -1.20 12.80
N ALA A 85 13.15 -2.17 12.19
CA ALA A 85 14.38 -1.92 11.46
C ALA A 85 14.18 -0.87 10.36
N SER A 86 13.13 -1.05 9.55
CA SER A 86 12.77 -0.11 8.50
C SER A 86 12.49 1.31 9.02
N LEU A 87 11.78 1.43 10.16
CA LEU A 87 11.48 2.74 10.76
C LEU A 87 12.73 3.45 11.29
N ILE A 88 13.70 2.70 11.84
CA ILE A 88 14.99 3.24 12.28
C ILE A 88 15.77 3.72 11.06
N GLU A 89 15.89 2.89 10.02
CA GLU A 89 16.66 3.19 8.80
C GLU A 89 16.09 4.39 8.03
N GLU A 90 14.77 4.52 7.97
CA GLU A 90 14.10 5.66 7.30
C GLU A 90 14.43 7.01 7.95
N GLU A 91 14.55 7.05 9.28
CA GLU A 91 14.86 8.27 10.02
C GLU A 91 16.37 8.52 10.16
N MET A 92 17.20 7.50 9.95
CA MET A 92 18.64 7.54 10.21
C MET A 92 19.36 8.58 9.36
N HIS A 93 19.00 8.72 8.10
CA HIS A 93 19.60 9.71 7.21
C HIS A 93 19.46 11.16 7.73
N MET A 94 18.27 11.55 8.18
CA MET A 94 18.06 12.86 8.77
C MET A 94 18.72 13.00 10.14
N PHE A 95 18.70 11.94 10.92
CA PHE A 95 19.32 11.91 12.23
C PHE A 95 20.83 12.14 12.16
N ILE A 96 21.53 11.43 11.27
CA ILE A 96 22.98 11.60 11.04
C ILE A 96 23.31 12.98 10.49
N THR A 97 22.50 13.51 9.57
CA THR A 97 22.65 14.89 9.07
C THR A 97 22.58 15.89 10.24
N ARG A 98 21.61 15.73 11.14
CA ARG A 98 21.44 16.61 12.30
C ARG A 98 22.59 16.46 13.31
N MET A 99 23.03 15.23 13.59
CA MET A 99 24.23 15.00 14.42
C MET A 99 25.46 15.67 13.82
N GLY A 100 25.69 15.51 12.50
CA GLY A 100 26.80 16.14 11.81
C GLY A 100 26.77 17.66 11.92
N ILE A 101 25.61 18.27 11.78
CA ILE A 101 25.42 19.73 11.91
C ILE A 101 25.71 20.18 13.36
N LEU A 102 25.21 19.47 14.35
CA LEU A 102 25.43 19.81 15.76
C LEU A 102 26.89 19.62 16.19
N SER A 103 27.60 18.68 15.57
CA SER A 103 29.03 18.46 15.83
C SER A 103 29.93 19.61 15.37
N ILE A 104 29.50 20.40 14.37
CA ILE A 104 30.25 21.58 13.88
C ILE A 104 30.39 22.66 14.97
N GLY A 105 29.49 22.72 15.94
CA GLY A 105 29.44 23.70 17.02
C GLY A 105 30.39 23.45 18.19
N GLU A 106 31.40 22.57 18.07
CA GLU A 106 32.34 22.19 19.16
C GLU A 106 31.63 21.61 20.40
N VAL A 107 30.45 21.04 20.21
CA VAL A 107 29.66 20.44 21.28
C VAL A 107 30.17 19.00 21.51
N GLY A 108 30.50 18.65 22.76
CA GLY A 108 30.95 17.29 23.10
C GLY A 108 29.91 16.21 22.76
N ALA A 109 30.36 14.99 22.45
CA ALA A 109 29.50 13.88 22.06
C ALA A 109 28.29 13.66 22.99
N GLN A 110 28.48 13.83 24.30
CA GLN A 110 27.43 13.66 25.29
C GLN A 110 26.34 14.74 25.21
N SER A 111 26.74 15.99 24.98
CA SER A 111 25.80 17.10 24.81
C SER A 111 24.98 16.97 23.52
N ILE A 112 25.55 16.43 22.45
CA ILE A 112 24.80 16.11 21.21
C ILE A 112 23.71 15.08 21.50
N PHE A 113 24.03 14.01 22.24
CA PHE A 113 23.03 13.03 22.65
C PHE A 113 21.95 13.63 23.54
N ASP A 114 22.29 14.56 24.44
CA ASP A 114 21.32 15.25 25.29
C ASP A 114 20.33 16.12 24.51
N ILE A 115 20.77 16.74 23.42
CA ILE A 115 19.92 17.48 22.50
C ILE A 115 19.04 16.51 21.72
N LEU A 116 19.60 15.44 21.19
CA LEU A 116 18.88 14.48 20.36
C LEU A 116 17.81 13.68 21.11
N LYS A 117 18.02 13.36 22.39
CA LYS A 117 17.03 12.69 23.24
C LYS A 117 15.75 13.51 23.47
N GLN A 118 15.85 14.84 23.43
CA GLN A 118 14.70 15.73 23.57
C GLN A 118 13.83 15.75 22.31
N MET A 119 14.33 15.21 21.19
CA MET A 119 13.68 15.24 19.90
C MET A 119 12.80 14.02 19.68
N ARG A 120 11.51 14.16 19.91
CA ARG A 120 10.50 13.09 19.78
C ARG A 120 10.14 12.76 18.33
N ASP A 121 10.67 13.50 17.37
CA ASP A 121 10.28 13.41 15.95
C ASP A 121 10.85 12.18 15.23
N TYR A 122 11.84 11.48 15.82
CA TYR A 122 12.53 10.33 15.21
C TYR A 122 11.94 8.97 15.58
N GLY A 123 10.76 8.91 16.16
CA GLY A 123 10.01 7.68 16.41
C GLY A 123 10.83 6.55 17.10
N GLU A 124 11.01 5.42 16.40
CA GLU A 124 11.75 4.26 16.90
C GLU A 124 13.24 4.58 17.15
N LEU A 125 13.86 5.41 16.31
CA LEU A 125 15.24 5.82 16.48
C LEU A 125 15.44 6.65 17.78
N ALA A 126 14.48 7.52 18.11
CA ALA A 126 14.51 8.26 19.37
C ALA A 126 14.43 7.31 20.58
N SER A 127 13.72 6.18 20.45
CA SER A 127 13.66 5.17 21.52
C SER A 127 15.01 4.46 21.72
N GLU A 128 15.75 4.18 20.65
CA GLU A 128 17.10 3.59 20.71
C GLU A 128 18.10 4.58 21.35
N VAL A 129 18.05 5.86 20.97
CA VAL A 129 18.88 6.92 21.60
C VAL A 129 18.57 7.04 23.10
N LYS A 130 17.29 7.02 23.49
CA LYS A 130 16.87 7.04 24.90
C LYS A 130 17.37 5.83 25.68
N ARG A 131 17.53 4.67 25.05
CA ARG A 131 18.14 3.49 25.68
C ARG A 131 19.62 3.71 25.97
N ILE A 132 20.38 4.31 25.04
CA ILE A 132 21.77 4.68 25.26
C ILE A 132 21.87 5.62 26.47
N GLU A 133 21.03 6.67 26.48
CA GLU A 133 20.97 7.62 27.59
C GLU A 133 20.66 6.92 28.92
N THR A 134 19.69 6.01 28.96
CA THR A 134 19.32 5.29 30.18
C THR A 134 20.48 4.47 30.72
N LEU A 135 21.29 3.86 29.84
CA LEU A 135 22.49 3.11 30.25
C LEU A 135 23.58 4.05 30.79
N VAL A 136 23.77 5.21 30.16
CA VAL A 136 24.75 6.20 30.63
C VAL A 136 24.32 6.82 31.97
N ASP A 137 23.10 7.37 32.02
CA ASP A 137 22.65 8.17 33.18
C ASP A 137 22.26 7.32 34.39
N LYS A 138 21.61 6.16 34.19
CA LYS A 138 21.09 5.33 35.29
C LYS A 138 22.01 4.19 35.69
N TRP A 139 22.77 3.64 34.74
CA TRP A 139 23.65 2.49 34.97
C TRP A 139 25.12 2.90 35.04
N ASN A 140 25.42 4.19 34.89
CA ASN A 140 26.77 4.77 34.94
C ASN A 140 27.75 4.08 33.98
N THR A 141 27.23 3.62 32.82
CA THR A 141 28.00 2.96 31.77
C THR A 141 28.67 4.03 30.91
N SER A 142 29.88 3.78 30.41
CA SER A 142 30.52 4.72 29.47
C SER A 142 29.71 4.82 28.16
N LEU A 143 29.74 5.99 27.52
CA LEU A 143 29.01 6.20 26.26
C LEU A 143 29.38 5.17 25.18
N PRO A 144 30.67 4.82 24.93
CA PRO A 144 31.03 3.78 23.96
C PRO A 144 30.44 2.41 24.30
N GLU A 145 30.48 2.02 25.57
CA GLU A 145 29.95 0.74 26.00
C GLU A 145 28.43 0.68 25.90
N ALA A 146 27.73 1.76 26.27
CA ALA A 146 26.29 1.89 26.13
C ALA A 146 25.89 1.80 24.65
N ALA A 147 26.63 2.45 23.76
CA ALA A 147 26.41 2.39 22.31
C ALA A 147 26.55 0.94 21.77
N ARG A 148 27.59 0.21 22.18
CA ARG A 148 27.76 -1.21 21.79
C ARG A 148 26.66 -2.11 22.31
N ILE A 149 26.21 -1.93 23.57
CA ILE A 149 25.10 -2.72 24.10
C ILE A 149 23.83 -2.53 23.27
N VAL A 150 23.53 -1.29 22.88
CA VAL A 150 22.37 -1.00 22.05
C VAL A 150 22.58 -1.49 20.62
N ALA A 151 23.76 -1.36 20.05
CA ALA A 151 24.14 -1.87 18.73
C ALA A 151 23.82 -3.36 18.59
N HIS A 152 24.26 -4.19 19.53
CA HIS A 152 24.03 -5.64 19.53
C HIS A 152 22.55 -6.04 19.65
N GLN A 153 21.70 -5.17 20.18
CA GLN A 153 20.27 -5.40 20.40
C GLN A 153 19.39 -4.72 19.35
N SER A 154 19.95 -3.88 18.50
CA SER A 154 19.19 -3.16 17.47
C SER A 154 18.72 -4.08 16.36
N PRO A 155 17.49 -3.91 15.89
CA PRO A 155 16.98 -4.64 14.73
C PRO A 155 17.57 -4.15 13.40
N SER A 156 18.05 -2.90 13.35
CA SER A 156 18.62 -2.29 12.15
C SER A 156 20.12 -2.57 12.04
N PRO A 157 20.59 -3.24 10.98
CA PRO A 157 22.01 -3.40 10.71
C PRO A 157 22.74 -2.06 10.57
N LEU A 158 22.14 -1.13 9.83
CA LEU A 158 22.72 0.18 9.56
C LEU A 158 22.98 0.97 10.84
N TRP A 159 22.02 0.98 11.76
CA TRP A 159 22.14 1.64 13.06
C TRP A 159 23.16 0.94 13.96
N SER A 160 23.16 -0.39 13.99
CA SER A 160 24.11 -1.19 14.74
C SER A 160 25.54 -0.89 14.34
N ASP A 161 25.84 -0.95 13.03
CA ASP A 161 27.18 -0.70 12.48
C ASP A 161 27.65 0.74 12.73
N PHE A 162 26.72 1.72 12.64
CA PHE A 162 27.04 3.11 12.99
C PHE A 162 27.43 3.26 14.47
N LEU A 163 26.66 2.66 15.39
CA LEU A 163 26.93 2.73 16.83
C LEU A 163 28.27 2.06 17.19
N ASP A 164 28.60 0.93 16.55
CA ASP A 164 29.87 0.25 16.78
C ASP A 164 31.06 1.08 16.31
N ARG A 165 30.97 1.71 15.12
CA ARG A 165 32.02 2.62 14.62
C ARG A 165 32.15 3.87 15.48
N MET A 166 31.01 4.43 15.93
CA MET A 166 30.99 5.58 16.83
C MET A 166 31.65 5.25 18.18
N ALA A 167 31.34 4.11 18.76
CA ALA A 167 31.96 3.66 20.00
C ALA A 167 33.47 3.51 19.85
N PHE A 168 33.93 2.90 18.75
CA PHE A 168 35.35 2.77 18.45
C PHE A 168 36.05 4.12 18.27
N SER A 169 35.44 5.05 17.54
CA SER A 169 35.98 6.40 17.30
C SER A 169 36.15 7.20 18.60
N ILE A 170 35.15 7.13 19.50
CA ILE A 170 35.20 7.80 20.81
C ILE A 170 36.29 7.19 21.69
N GLU A 171 36.44 5.85 21.72
CA GLU A 171 37.51 5.16 22.46
C GLU A 171 38.91 5.47 21.92
N ALA A 172 39.02 5.62 20.59
CA ALA A 172 40.27 6.03 19.96
C ALA A 172 40.64 7.50 20.19
N GLY A 173 39.74 8.29 20.80
CA GLY A 173 39.93 9.72 21.04
C GLY A 173 39.82 10.60 19.81
N GLN A 174 39.18 10.09 18.74
CA GLN A 174 38.93 10.86 17.52
C GLN A 174 37.92 11.99 17.80
N PRO A 175 38.14 13.22 17.32
CA PRO A 175 37.16 14.30 17.41
C PRO A 175 35.82 13.89 16.76
N ILE A 176 34.71 14.14 17.45
CA ILE A 176 33.39 13.69 17.00
C ILE A 176 32.95 14.38 15.69
N ASP A 177 33.36 15.60 15.46
CA ASP A 177 33.09 16.34 14.23
C ASP A 177 33.76 15.71 12.99
N GLU A 178 35.00 15.25 13.13
CA GLU A 178 35.71 14.54 12.07
C GLU A 178 35.07 13.19 11.77
N PHE A 179 34.71 12.43 12.81
CA PHE A 179 33.98 11.18 12.68
C PHE A 179 32.63 11.40 11.97
N MET A 180 31.84 12.39 12.40
CA MET A 180 30.51 12.65 11.83
C MET A 180 30.55 13.10 10.38
N ARG A 181 31.60 13.84 9.97
CA ARG A 181 31.79 14.22 8.56
C ARG A 181 32.03 13.00 7.67
N SER A 182 32.88 12.08 8.10
CA SER A 182 33.16 10.85 7.34
C SER A 182 31.95 9.90 7.34
N GLU A 183 31.27 9.78 8.46
CA GLU A 183 30.10 8.92 8.59
C GLU A 183 28.88 9.43 7.80
N GLN A 184 28.71 10.73 7.68
CA GLN A 184 27.60 11.30 6.90
C GLN A 184 27.62 10.84 5.44
N GLU A 185 28.79 10.80 4.81
CA GLU A 185 28.95 10.30 3.44
C GLU A 185 28.73 8.79 3.35
N THR A 186 29.34 8.05 4.29
CA THR A 186 29.19 6.58 4.38
C THR A 186 27.74 6.16 4.59
N ILE A 187 27.04 6.79 5.52
CA ILE A 187 25.61 6.49 5.79
C ILE A 187 24.72 6.90 4.63
N ALA A 188 25.00 8.03 3.97
CA ALA A 188 24.24 8.43 2.78
C ALA A 188 24.37 7.39 1.66
N GLU A 189 25.58 6.87 1.40
CA GLU A 189 25.83 5.83 0.40
C GLU A 189 25.16 4.50 0.78
N GLN A 190 25.30 4.06 2.04
CA GLN A 190 24.64 2.85 2.54
C GLN A 190 23.11 2.97 2.48
N TYR A 191 22.54 4.13 2.80
CA TYR A 191 21.12 4.38 2.70
C TYR A 191 20.65 4.35 1.24
N ASN A 192 21.40 4.95 0.32
CA ASN A 192 21.09 4.90 -1.12
C ASN A 192 21.07 3.45 -1.63
N THR A 193 22.08 2.66 -1.28
CA THR A 193 22.17 1.24 -1.65
C THR A 193 21.00 0.43 -1.08
N LEU A 194 20.67 0.63 0.19
CA LEU A 194 19.53 -0.02 0.84
C LEU A 194 18.21 0.35 0.15
N TYR A 195 18.04 1.63 -0.19
CA TYR A 195 16.85 2.12 -0.87
C TYR A 195 16.71 1.53 -2.28
N ASP A 196 17.80 1.47 -3.04
CA ASP A 196 17.82 0.87 -4.37
C ASP A 196 17.50 -0.63 -4.32
N THR A 197 18.08 -1.38 -3.37
CA THR A 197 17.76 -2.80 -3.15
C THR A 197 16.27 -3.01 -2.81
N ARG A 198 15.68 -2.11 -2.04
CA ARG A 198 14.23 -2.15 -1.76
C ARG A 198 13.40 -1.89 -3.01
N LEU A 199 13.81 -0.95 -3.87
CA LEU A 199 13.12 -0.70 -5.15
C LEU A 199 13.23 -1.89 -6.11
N GLU A 200 14.39 -2.54 -6.21
CA GLU A 200 14.56 -3.80 -6.98
C GLU A 200 13.64 -4.90 -6.44
N SER A 201 13.54 -5.02 -5.11
CA SER A 201 12.59 -5.96 -4.49
C SER A 201 11.14 -5.64 -4.83
N VAL A 202 10.76 -4.36 -4.92
CA VAL A 202 9.43 -3.92 -5.38
C VAL A 202 9.21 -4.29 -6.83
N ASP A 203 10.21 -4.16 -7.70
CA ASP A 203 10.12 -4.51 -9.12
C ASP A 203 9.96 -6.04 -9.30
N THR A 204 10.70 -6.84 -8.54
CA THR A 204 10.52 -8.30 -8.47
C THR A 204 9.11 -8.69 -7.98
N LEU A 205 8.62 -8.03 -6.92
CA LEU A 205 7.26 -8.24 -6.43
C LEU A 205 6.18 -7.90 -7.47
N LYS A 206 6.41 -6.88 -8.33
CA LYS A 206 5.51 -6.57 -9.45
C LYS A 206 5.40 -7.74 -10.43
N GLU A 207 6.53 -8.34 -10.81
CA GLU A 207 6.57 -9.47 -11.73
C GLU A 207 5.85 -10.70 -11.14
N ILE A 208 6.13 -11.00 -9.87
CA ILE A 208 5.45 -12.08 -9.14
C ILE A 208 3.94 -11.82 -9.07
N TYR A 209 3.54 -10.59 -8.75
CA TYR A 209 2.12 -10.21 -8.67
C TYR A 209 1.42 -10.37 -10.02
N VAL A 210 2.03 -9.92 -11.12
CA VAL A 210 1.49 -10.08 -12.48
C VAL A 210 1.29 -11.56 -12.81
N SER A 211 2.31 -12.41 -12.56
CA SER A 211 2.25 -13.84 -12.81
C SER A 211 1.16 -14.53 -12.00
N LEU A 212 1.11 -14.26 -10.68
CA LEU A 212 0.10 -14.85 -9.80
C LEU A 212 -1.32 -14.34 -10.13
N ASN A 213 -1.46 -13.04 -10.44
CA ASN A 213 -2.76 -12.49 -10.83
C ASN A 213 -3.27 -13.11 -12.13
N THR A 214 -2.39 -13.31 -13.12
CA THR A 214 -2.72 -13.98 -14.38
C THR A 214 -3.11 -15.45 -14.16
N ALA A 215 -2.34 -16.18 -13.36
CA ALA A 215 -2.67 -17.57 -12.99
C ALA A 215 -4.02 -17.66 -12.24
N GLY A 216 -4.27 -16.73 -11.33
CA GLY A 216 -5.55 -16.63 -10.60
C GLY A 216 -6.74 -16.35 -11.52
N LEU A 217 -6.55 -15.48 -12.53
CA LEU A 217 -7.57 -15.23 -13.55
C LEU A 217 -7.87 -16.47 -14.38
N PHE A 218 -6.85 -17.23 -14.82
CA PHE A 218 -7.06 -18.50 -15.50
C PHE A 218 -7.85 -19.48 -14.63
N GLY A 219 -7.53 -19.56 -13.35
CA GLY A 219 -8.31 -20.38 -12.40
C GLY A 219 -9.78 -19.97 -12.32
N LEU A 220 -10.08 -18.68 -12.32
CA LEU A 220 -11.45 -18.17 -12.34
C LEU A 220 -12.17 -18.45 -13.66
N VAL A 221 -11.49 -18.32 -14.79
CA VAL A 221 -12.03 -18.67 -16.12
C VAL A 221 -12.41 -20.15 -16.16
N ILE A 222 -11.51 -21.04 -15.73
CA ILE A 222 -11.78 -22.49 -15.69
C ILE A 222 -12.95 -22.79 -14.74
N ALA A 223 -12.99 -22.12 -13.57
CA ALA A 223 -14.09 -22.31 -12.62
C ALA A 223 -15.44 -21.85 -13.18
N GLY A 224 -15.47 -20.76 -13.95
CA GLY A 224 -16.67 -20.29 -14.64
C GLY A 224 -17.16 -21.24 -15.72
N ILE A 225 -16.26 -21.74 -16.57
CA ILE A 225 -16.57 -22.74 -17.58
C ILE A 225 -17.09 -24.04 -16.94
N HIS A 226 -16.41 -24.49 -15.87
CA HIS A 226 -16.82 -25.69 -15.14
C HIS A 226 -18.23 -25.55 -14.54
N LEU A 227 -18.57 -24.38 -14.00
CA LEU A 227 -19.88 -24.12 -13.41
C LEU A 227 -21.02 -24.38 -14.40
N VAL A 228 -20.85 -24.01 -15.68
CA VAL A 228 -21.91 -24.07 -16.71
C VAL A 228 -21.88 -25.36 -17.52
N LEU A 229 -20.71 -25.86 -17.90
CA LEU A 229 -20.61 -27.11 -18.68
C LEU A 229 -21.20 -28.31 -17.93
N PHE A 230 -21.02 -28.41 -16.63
CA PHE A 230 -21.54 -29.52 -15.84
C PHE A 230 -23.02 -29.40 -15.48
N GLU A 231 -23.61 -28.22 -15.58
CA GLU A 231 -25.04 -28.01 -15.41
C GLU A 231 -25.84 -28.52 -16.60
N VAL A 232 -25.23 -28.50 -17.78
CA VAL A 232 -25.84 -28.96 -19.04
C VAL A 232 -25.69 -30.48 -19.26
N GLY A 233 -24.78 -31.13 -18.55
CA GLY A 233 -24.52 -32.57 -18.70
C GLY A 233 -25.49 -33.51 -17.94
N GLY A 234 -26.54 -32.99 -17.33
CA GLY A 234 -27.68 -33.65 -16.69
C GLY A 234 -27.62 -35.16 -16.45
N VAL A 235 -26.88 -35.62 -15.45
CA VAL A 235 -27.11 -36.90 -14.84
C VAL A 235 -27.38 -36.61 -13.37
N ASP A 236 -28.64 -36.84 -12.94
CA ASP A 236 -29.16 -36.74 -11.57
C ASP A 236 -28.51 -35.59 -10.74
N ASP A 237 -29.12 -34.41 -10.74
CA ASP A 237 -28.75 -33.30 -9.88
C ASP A 237 -28.94 -33.65 -8.40
N THR A 238 -27.99 -34.42 -7.89
CA THR A 238 -27.93 -34.62 -6.44
C THR A 238 -27.47 -33.29 -5.80
N PRO A 239 -28.03 -32.89 -4.65
CA PRO A 239 -27.61 -31.70 -3.91
C PRO A 239 -26.09 -31.65 -3.65
N ILE A 240 -25.43 -32.80 -3.74
CA ILE A 240 -23.99 -33.00 -3.58
C ILE A 240 -23.21 -32.46 -4.79
N GLU A 241 -23.72 -32.58 -6.00
CA GLU A 241 -23.03 -32.12 -7.23
C GLU A 241 -23.12 -30.61 -7.39
N ILE A 242 -24.26 -30.00 -7.15
CA ILE A 242 -24.44 -28.54 -7.12
C ILE A 242 -23.50 -27.91 -6.09
N ALA A 243 -23.42 -28.50 -4.90
CA ALA A 243 -22.51 -28.07 -3.86
C ALA A 243 -21.03 -28.21 -4.26
N SER A 244 -20.65 -29.20 -5.07
CA SER A 244 -19.26 -29.39 -5.55
C SER A 244 -18.84 -28.32 -6.56
N ARG A 245 -19.74 -27.91 -7.44
CA ARG A 245 -19.51 -26.87 -8.48
C ARG A 245 -19.33 -25.50 -7.85
N LEU A 246 -20.22 -25.13 -6.93
CA LEU A 246 -20.10 -23.88 -6.16
C LEU A 246 -18.82 -23.83 -5.32
N ARG A 247 -18.38 -24.98 -4.75
CA ARG A 247 -17.13 -25.07 -3.97
C ARG A 247 -15.91 -24.77 -4.85
N PHE A 248 -15.87 -25.26 -6.08
CA PHE A 248 -14.75 -25.01 -6.98
C PHE A 248 -14.65 -23.52 -7.35
N LEU A 249 -15.77 -22.86 -7.66
CA LEU A 249 -15.81 -21.43 -7.91
C LEU A 249 -15.41 -20.61 -6.68
N LEU A 250 -15.93 -21.00 -5.49
CA LEU A 250 -15.57 -20.34 -4.23
C LEU A 250 -14.08 -20.52 -3.91
N LEU A 251 -13.51 -21.69 -4.16
CA LEU A 251 -12.11 -21.98 -3.92
C LEU A 251 -11.22 -21.14 -4.85
N ALA A 252 -11.55 -21.06 -6.15
CA ALA A 252 -10.84 -20.20 -7.09
C ALA A 252 -10.94 -18.73 -6.72
N SER A 253 -12.12 -18.28 -6.30
CA SER A 253 -12.36 -16.91 -5.84
C SER A 253 -11.59 -16.57 -4.56
N LEU A 254 -11.53 -17.50 -3.60
CA LEU A 254 -10.76 -17.35 -2.36
C LEU A 254 -9.25 -17.34 -2.63
N LEU A 255 -8.77 -18.18 -3.54
CA LEU A 255 -7.37 -18.18 -3.94
C LEU A 255 -6.99 -16.84 -4.59
N PHE A 256 -7.83 -16.33 -5.49
CA PHE A 256 -7.62 -15.02 -6.10
C PHE A 256 -7.63 -13.88 -5.07
N LEU A 257 -8.61 -13.90 -4.15
CA LEU A 257 -8.68 -12.94 -3.04
C LEU A 257 -7.43 -12.99 -2.16
N PHE A 258 -6.95 -14.21 -1.88
CA PHE A 258 -5.72 -14.40 -1.12
C PHE A 258 -4.51 -13.78 -1.81
N ILE A 259 -4.36 -13.99 -3.13
CA ILE A 259 -3.30 -13.36 -3.94
C ILE A 259 -3.37 -11.84 -3.78
N GLN A 260 -4.57 -11.24 -3.85
CA GLN A 260 -4.75 -9.81 -3.70
C GLN A 260 -4.33 -9.30 -2.30
N ILE A 261 -4.76 -9.98 -1.25
CA ILE A 261 -4.42 -9.61 0.13
C ILE A 261 -2.92 -9.79 0.38
N ALA A 262 -2.35 -10.93 -0.02
CA ALA A 262 -0.91 -11.21 0.12
C ALA A 262 -0.06 -10.16 -0.60
N ALA A 263 -0.46 -9.75 -1.80
CA ALA A 263 0.21 -8.68 -2.54
C ALA A 263 0.22 -7.36 -1.75
N VAL A 264 -0.94 -6.93 -1.20
CA VAL A 264 -1.00 -5.70 -0.40
C VAL A 264 -0.04 -5.76 0.79
N PHE A 265 0.04 -6.90 1.48
CA PHE A 265 0.94 -7.06 2.63
C PHE A 265 2.41 -7.07 2.19
N ALA A 266 2.77 -7.82 1.14
CA ALA A 266 4.13 -7.90 0.62
C ALA A 266 4.64 -6.52 0.18
N PHE A 267 3.88 -5.81 -0.64
CA PHE A 267 4.24 -4.45 -1.07
C PHE A 267 4.30 -3.46 0.09
N ARG A 268 3.38 -3.58 1.07
CA ARG A 268 3.40 -2.73 2.26
C ARG A 268 4.64 -2.92 3.12
N ALA A 269 5.20 -4.12 3.16
CA ALA A 269 6.41 -4.42 3.90
C ALA A 269 7.67 -3.92 3.18
N THR A 270 7.68 -3.93 1.84
CA THR A 270 8.87 -3.63 1.03
C THR A 270 8.97 -2.16 0.64
N ILE A 271 7.83 -1.47 0.37
CA ILE A 271 7.84 -0.07 -0.06
C ILE A 271 8.36 0.84 1.07
N PRO A 272 9.43 1.65 0.83
CA PRO A 272 9.91 2.63 1.80
C PRO A 272 8.80 3.61 2.19
N LYS A 273 8.70 3.91 3.48
CA LYS A 273 7.74 4.90 3.99
C LYS A 273 8.36 6.29 3.84
N ASP A 274 7.62 7.19 3.24
CA ASP A 274 8.01 8.58 3.07
C ASP A 274 6.77 9.46 3.16
N ALA A 275 6.78 10.38 4.11
CA ALA A 275 5.67 11.30 4.31
C ALA A 275 5.81 12.49 3.36
N THR A 276 4.79 12.73 2.54
CA THR A 276 4.73 13.89 1.65
C THR A 276 4.26 15.12 2.39
N PHE A 277 3.19 15.00 3.21
CA PHE A 277 2.61 16.11 3.95
C PHE A 277 3.24 16.29 5.33
N ALA A 278 3.49 17.55 5.70
CA ALA A 278 3.88 17.90 7.06
C ALA A 278 2.78 17.52 8.07
N ARG A 279 3.21 17.07 9.27
CA ARG A 279 2.30 16.74 10.39
C ARG A 279 1.91 17.94 11.25
N ASP A 280 2.14 19.16 10.75
CA ASP A 280 1.86 20.37 11.52
C ASP A 280 0.37 20.50 11.85
N GLU A 281 0.05 20.97 13.06
CA GLU A 281 -1.32 21.18 13.54
C GLU A 281 -1.96 22.47 13.01
N MET A 282 -1.20 23.30 12.31
CA MET A 282 -1.68 24.60 11.81
C MET A 282 -2.72 24.45 10.69
N ASP A 283 -3.81 25.19 10.81
CA ASP A 283 -4.86 25.28 9.79
C ASP A 283 -4.39 26.12 8.60
N THR A 284 -3.95 25.46 7.55
CA THR A 284 -3.61 26.08 6.26
C THR A 284 -4.88 26.30 5.42
N PRO A 285 -4.91 27.29 4.51
CA PRO A 285 -6.04 27.49 3.58
C PRO A 285 -6.38 26.23 2.78
N PHE A 286 -5.36 25.42 2.44
CA PHE A 286 -5.54 24.14 1.77
C PHE A 286 -6.34 23.16 2.64
N ARG A 287 -5.98 23.00 3.92
CA ARG A 287 -6.66 22.06 4.85
C ARG A 287 -8.13 22.44 5.06
N ILE A 288 -8.42 23.73 5.21
CA ILE A 288 -9.78 24.24 5.38
C ILE A 288 -10.62 23.94 4.13
N ASN A 289 -10.10 24.27 2.93
CA ASN A 289 -10.79 24.05 1.67
C ASN A 289 -10.96 22.55 1.39
N PHE A 290 -9.95 21.74 1.66
CA PHE A 290 -10.02 20.29 1.54
C PHE A 290 -11.10 19.70 2.45
N ARG A 291 -11.14 20.09 3.74
CA ARG A 291 -12.14 19.60 4.70
C ARG A 291 -13.58 19.95 4.25
N ARG A 292 -13.79 21.16 3.76
CA ARG A 292 -15.10 21.58 3.21
C ARG A 292 -15.48 20.79 1.98
N SER A 293 -14.57 20.67 1.02
CA SER A 293 -14.78 19.91 -0.21
C SER A 293 -15.03 18.43 0.07
N PHE A 294 -14.28 17.83 0.99
CA PHE A 294 -14.45 16.44 1.40
C PHE A 294 -15.82 16.19 2.06
N LEU A 295 -16.25 17.04 2.98
CA LEU A 295 -17.55 16.89 3.63
C LEU A 295 -18.72 17.03 2.64
N LEU A 296 -18.65 18.00 1.73
CA LEU A 296 -19.67 18.18 0.68
C LEU A 296 -19.69 16.97 -0.27
N SER A 297 -18.54 16.53 -0.75
CA SER A 297 -18.45 15.38 -1.65
C SER A 297 -18.89 14.08 -0.98
N ALA A 298 -18.57 13.88 0.30
CA ALA A 298 -19.00 12.72 1.07
C ALA A 298 -20.52 12.72 1.28
N ALA A 299 -21.13 13.89 1.56
CA ALA A 299 -22.58 14.01 1.70
C ALA A 299 -23.31 13.72 0.38
N ILE A 300 -22.81 14.24 -0.75
CA ILE A 300 -23.37 13.94 -2.08
C ILE A 300 -23.18 12.45 -2.42
N SER A 301 -21.99 11.91 -2.17
CA SER A 301 -21.69 10.50 -2.42
C SER A 301 -22.58 9.57 -1.59
N SER A 302 -22.82 9.87 -0.32
CA SER A 302 -23.73 9.08 0.53
C SER A 302 -25.18 9.15 0.03
N GLY A 303 -25.65 10.31 -0.42
CA GLY A 303 -26.97 10.46 -1.03
C GLY A 303 -27.11 9.63 -2.32
N LEU A 304 -26.12 9.69 -3.22
CA LEU A 304 -26.09 8.89 -4.44
C LEU A 304 -26.00 7.38 -4.14
N LEU A 305 -25.29 6.99 -3.09
CA LEU A 305 -25.20 5.59 -2.67
C LEU A 305 -26.55 5.07 -2.18
N ILE A 306 -27.25 5.84 -1.36
CA ILE A 306 -28.62 5.49 -0.93
C ILE A 306 -29.54 5.38 -2.15
N LEU A 307 -29.48 6.33 -3.07
CA LEU A 307 -30.28 6.29 -4.30
C LEU A 307 -29.94 5.07 -5.16
N SER A 308 -28.65 4.71 -5.31
CA SER A 308 -28.24 3.53 -6.07
C SER A 308 -28.72 2.22 -5.42
N VAL A 309 -28.69 2.14 -4.09
CA VAL A 309 -29.23 0.98 -3.35
C VAL A 309 -30.75 0.88 -3.52
N LEU A 310 -31.47 2.00 -3.46
CA LEU A 310 -32.92 2.01 -3.68
C LEU A 310 -33.28 1.62 -5.11
N THR A 311 -32.55 2.12 -6.11
CA THR A 311 -32.74 1.71 -7.51
C THR A 311 -32.43 0.23 -7.71
N LEU A 312 -31.37 -0.29 -7.07
CA LEU A 312 -31.03 -1.71 -7.13
C LEU A 312 -32.16 -2.58 -6.55
N ILE A 313 -32.72 -2.20 -5.41
CA ILE A 313 -33.83 -2.96 -4.79
C ILE A 313 -35.08 -2.96 -5.70
N TRP A 314 -35.38 -1.83 -6.34
CA TRP A 314 -36.61 -1.70 -7.15
C TRP A 314 -36.47 -2.26 -8.57
N THR A 315 -35.27 -2.23 -9.14
CA THR A 315 -35.00 -2.68 -10.53
C THR A 315 -34.00 -3.85 -10.57
N TRP A 316 -34.01 -4.70 -9.53
CA TRP A 316 -33.08 -5.84 -9.37
C TRP A 316 -32.98 -6.70 -10.62
N ALA A 317 -34.12 -7.15 -11.17
CA ALA A 317 -34.16 -8.03 -12.32
C ALA A 317 -33.58 -7.38 -13.60
N VAL A 318 -33.83 -6.09 -13.81
CA VAL A 318 -33.34 -5.35 -15.00
C VAL A 318 -31.84 -5.06 -14.90
N ILE A 319 -31.37 -4.63 -13.73
CA ILE A 319 -29.94 -4.31 -13.54
C ILE A 319 -29.10 -5.58 -13.59
N THR A 320 -29.56 -6.67 -12.97
CA THR A 320 -28.80 -7.93 -12.92
C THR A 320 -28.74 -8.64 -14.27
N SER A 321 -29.73 -8.48 -15.15
CA SER A 321 -29.69 -9.05 -16.50
C SER A 321 -28.58 -8.42 -17.38
N GLN A 322 -28.28 -7.12 -17.16
CA GLN A 322 -27.23 -6.39 -17.88
C GLN A 322 -26.03 -6.05 -17.00
N TRP A 323 -25.78 -6.84 -15.96
CA TRP A 323 -24.72 -6.59 -14.97
C TRP A 323 -23.32 -6.57 -15.60
N ASP A 324 -23.08 -7.41 -16.59
CA ASP A 324 -21.85 -7.47 -17.36
C ASP A 324 -21.51 -6.16 -18.09
N LYS A 325 -22.53 -5.41 -18.56
CA LYS A 325 -22.35 -4.12 -19.24
C LYS A 325 -22.20 -2.96 -18.25
N TYR A 326 -23.07 -2.85 -17.27
CA TYR A 326 -23.23 -1.65 -16.45
C TYR A 326 -22.87 -1.83 -14.97
N GLY A 327 -22.67 -3.06 -14.48
CA GLY A 327 -22.50 -3.33 -13.04
C GLY A 327 -21.35 -2.56 -12.40
N LEU A 328 -20.17 -2.54 -13.01
CA LEU A 328 -19.01 -1.81 -12.50
C LEU A 328 -19.20 -0.29 -12.55
N LEU A 329 -19.84 0.23 -13.62
CA LEU A 329 -20.17 1.66 -13.72
C LEU A 329 -21.20 2.06 -12.67
N PHE A 330 -22.21 1.21 -12.45
CA PHE A 330 -23.22 1.43 -11.42
C PHE A 330 -22.62 1.50 -10.01
N ILE A 331 -21.63 0.65 -9.71
CA ILE A 331 -20.90 0.69 -8.45
C ILE A 331 -20.02 1.94 -8.35
N ALA A 332 -19.38 2.38 -9.44
CA ALA A 332 -18.48 3.53 -9.44
C ALA A 332 -19.20 4.87 -9.31
N LEU A 333 -20.40 5.00 -9.86
CA LEU A 333 -21.14 6.26 -10.01
C LEU A 333 -21.39 6.98 -8.66
N PRO A 334 -21.82 6.32 -7.56
CA PRO A 334 -22.01 6.98 -6.28
C PRO A 334 -20.75 7.61 -5.70
N PHE A 335 -19.57 7.08 -6.04
CA PHE A 335 -18.29 7.54 -5.50
C PHE A 335 -17.64 8.63 -6.37
N THR A 336 -18.18 8.94 -7.54
CA THR A 336 -17.60 9.96 -8.46
C THR A 336 -17.44 11.36 -7.82
N PRO A 337 -18.30 11.87 -6.91
CA PRO A 337 -18.08 13.16 -6.28
C PRO A 337 -16.80 13.22 -5.43
N LEU A 338 -16.32 12.07 -4.90
CA LEU A 338 -15.07 12.00 -4.15
C LEU A 338 -13.81 12.21 -5.01
N LEU A 339 -13.94 12.21 -6.34
CA LEU A 339 -12.85 12.59 -7.25
C LEU A 339 -12.43 14.06 -7.05
N ILE A 340 -13.35 14.96 -6.66
CA ILE A 340 -13.04 16.38 -6.46
C ILE A 340 -11.99 16.57 -5.35
N PRO A 341 -12.21 16.12 -4.09
CA PRO A 341 -11.19 16.24 -3.05
C PRO A 341 -9.95 15.39 -3.33
N ALA A 342 -10.09 14.25 -4.01
CA ALA A 342 -8.94 13.43 -4.41
C ALA A 342 -8.04 14.16 -5.42
N PHE A 343 -8.63 14.86 -6.40
CA PHE A 343 -7.89 15.67 -7.36
C PHE A 343 -7.21 16.89 -6.69
N MET A 344 -7.88 17.53 -5.72
CA MET A 344 -7.28 18.62 -4.94
C MET A 344 -6.03 18.14 -4.19
N VAL A 345 -6.10 16.97 -3.55
CA VAL A 345 -4.95 16.38 -2.84
C VAL A 345 -3.83 16.05 -3.81
N ARG A 346 -4.14 15.42 -4.93
CA ARG A 346 -3.14 15.06 -5.95
C ARG A 346 -2.45 16.29 -6.55
N ARG A 347 -3.21 17.37 -6.76
CA ARG A 347 -2.63 18.64 -7.22
C ARG A 347 -1.68 19.23 -6.18
N GLU A 348 -2.04 19.17 -4.90
CA GLU A 348 -1.16 19.63 -3.81
C GLU A 348 0.07 18.73 -3.67
N GLU A 349 -0.04 17.41 -3.77
CA GLU A 349 1.09 16.48 -3.79
C GLU A 349 2.10 16.87 -4.88
N ASN A 350 1.63 17.17 -6.08
CA ASN A 350 2.49 17.63 -7.18
C ASN A 350 3.12 19.01 -6.91
N GLN A 351 2.42 19.91 -6.23
CA GLN A 351 2.96 21.22 -5.84
C GLN A 351 4.02 21.07 -4.76
N ILE A 352 3.79 20.19 -3.77
CA ILE A 352 4.79 19.87 -2.73
C ILE A 352 6.06 19.34 -3.39
N GLN A 353 5.95 18.40 -4.33
CA GLN A 353 7.13 17.85 -5.02
C GLN A 353 7.93 18.96 -5.71
N ARG A 354 7.28 19.89 -6.41
CA ARG A 354 7.96 21.00 -7.07
C ARG A 354 8.59 21.99 -6.08
N ARG A 355 7.98 22.20 -4.90
CA ARG A 355 8.57 23.00 -3.81
C ARG A 355 9.81 22.29 -3.24
N ASP A 356 9.71 20.98 -3.04
CA ASP A 356 10.83 20.18 -2.54
C ASP A 356 12.03 20.23 -3.49
N GLU A 357 11.80 20.18 -4.81
CA GLU A 357 12.85 20.23 -5.83
C GLU A 357 13.66 21.54 -5.81
N THR A 358 13.05 22.66 -5.49
CA THR A 358 13.72 23.97 -5.44
C THR A 358 14.28 24.32 -4.05
N TYR A 359 13.89 23.56 -3.02
CA TYR A 359 14.31 23.82 -1.64
C TYR A 359 15.82 23.73 -1.38
N PRO A 360 16.61 22.79 -1.96
CA PRO A 360 18.05 22.74 -1.78
C PRO A 360 18.76 24.04 -2.22
N ASP A 361 18.31 24.64 -3.31
CA ASP A 361 18.89 25.89 -3.83
C ASP A 361 18.52 27.06 -2.93
N PHE A 362 17.27 27.12 -2.45
CA PHE A 362 16.83 28.12 -1.50
C PHE A 362 17.66 28.07 -0.20
N ILE A 363 17.84 26.88 0.41
CA ILE A 363 18.55 26.77 1.68
C ILE A 363 20.04 27.09 1.53
N ARG A 364 20.67 26.71 0.39
CA ARG A 364 22.05 27.06 0.09
C ARG A 364 22.24 28.57 -0.07
N ALA A 365 21.34 29.23 -0.80
CA ALA A 365 21.36 30.69 -0.97
C ALA A 365 21.13 31.41 0.36
N LEU A 366 20.23 30.87 1.20
CA LEU A 366 19.93 31.39 2.54
C LEU A 366 21.18 31.35 3.44
N GLY A 367 21.84 30.17 3.52
CA GLY A 367 23.03 30.00 4.34
C GLY A 367 24.20 30.88 3.90
N GLY A 368 24.46 30.96 2.58
CA GLY A 368 25.48 31.82 2.02
C GLY A 368 25.22 33.32 2.31
N THR A 369 23.97 33.76 2.18
CA THR A 369 23.59 35.14 2.48
C THR A 369 23.67 35.46 3.97
N ALA A 370 23.24 34.52 4.82
CA ALA A 370 23.34 34.66 6.28
C ALA A 370 24.80 34.77 6.75
N GLN A 371 25.68 33.95 6.21
CA GLN A 371 27.13 33.99 6.51
C GLN A 371 27.78 35.30 6.07
N ALA A 372 27.45 35.77 4.86
CA ALA A 372 28.06 36.98 4.30
C ALA A 372 27.65 38.26 4.99
N ARG A 373 26.46 38.30 5.58
CA ARG A 373 25.90 39.53 6.13
C ARG A 373 25.92 39.60 7.66
N SER A 374 26.13 38.46 8.35
CA SER A 374 25.99 38.34 9.81
C SER A 374 24.69 39.06 10.31
N ALA A 375 23.64 39.01 9.49
CA ALA A 375 22.53 39.93 9.53
C ALA A 375 21.31 39.30 10.19
N GLU A 376 20.43 40.18 10.68
CA GLU A 376 19.09 39.85 11.12
C GLU A 376 18.36 38.96 10.07
N PRO A 377 17.59 37.94 10.49
CA PRO A 377 16.91 36.99 9.57
C PRO A 377 16.06 37.71 8.50
N SER A 378 15.40 38.83 8.84
CA SER A 378 14.60 39.61 7.89
C SER A 378 15.43 40.22 6.75
N ALA A 379 16.63 40.73 7.05
CA ALA A 379 17.54 41.27 6.05
C ALA A 379 18.12 40.20 5.13
N THR A 380 18.37 39.01 5.68
CA THR A 380 18.84 37.85 4.92
C THR A 380 17.80 37.42 3.89
N ILE A 381 16.54 37.20 4.31
CA ILE A 381 15.46 36.79 3.40
C ILE A 381 15.17 37.87 2.36
N LYS A 382 15.20 39.18 2.74
CA LYS A 382 15.01 40.29 1.81
C LYS A 382 16.06 40.30 0.70
N ALA A 383 17.30 39.90 0.99
CA ALA A 383 18.37 39.85 -0.01
C ALA A 383 18.17 38.72 -1.06
N LEU A 384 17.39 37.69 -0.74
CA LEU A 384 17.08 36.59 -1.66
C LEU A 384 15.92 36.92 -2.63
N ARG A 385 15.24 38.05 -2.45
CA ARG A 385 14.05 38.43 -3.24
C ARG A 385 14.30 38.61 -4.75
N GLY A 386 15.55 38.69 -5.19
CA GLY A 386 15.91 38.78 -6.60
C GLY A 386 16.16 37.44 -7.28
N ILE A 387 16.06 36.35 -6.54
CA ILE A 387 16.30 34.98 -7.03
C ILE A 387 14.94 34.31 -7.20
N ASP A 388 14.72 33.67 -8.34
CA ASP A 388 13.51 32.88 -8.62
C ASP A 388 13.65 31.47 -8.03
N PHE A 389 12.85 31.16 -7.02
CA PHE A 389 12.72 29.84 -6.42
C PHE A 389 11.41 29.14 -6.83
N GLY A 390 10.79 29.59 -7.90
CA GLY A 390 9.61 28.95 -8.51
C GLY A 390 8.42 28.83 -7.56
N MET A 391 8.00 27.61 -7.24
CA MET A 391 6.82 27.40 -6.41
C MET A 391 7.00 27.78 -4.93
N LEU A 392 8.25 28.05 -4.48
CA LEU A 392 8.53 28.50 -3.12
C LEU A 392 8.41 30.02 -2.95
N ASP A 393 8.47 30.82 -4.01
CA ASP A 393 8.49 32.29 -3.95
C ASP A 393 7.35 32.86 -3.09
N ASN A 394 6.14 32.35 -3.28
CA ASN A 394 4.99 32.81 -2.50
C ASN A 394 5.14 32.54 -0.99
N SER A 395 5.79 31.44 -0.62
CA SER A 395 6.03 31.10 0.79
C SER A 395 7.18 31.92 1.37
N ILE A 396 8.20 32.21 0.56
CA ILE A 396 9.34 33.07 0.92
C ILE A 396 8.87 34.52 1.10
N ASP A 397 8.05 35.04 0.20
CA ASP A 397 7.48 36.39 0.33
C ASP A 397 6.62 36.56 1.61
N ARG A 398 5.87 35.50 1.98
CA ARG A 398 5.10 35.50 3.23
C ARG A 398 6.02 35.45 4.45
N LEU A 399 7.09 34.67 4.39
CA LEU A 399 8.11 34.60 5.43
C LEU A 399 8.77 35.96 5.63
N GLU A 400 9.20 36.63 4.53
CA GLU A 400 9.78 38.00 4.59
C GLU A 400 8.84 38.98 5.30
N LYS A 401 7.56 39.02 4.89
CA LYS A 401 6.57 39.90 5.48
C LYS A 401 6.38 39.66 6.98
N ARG A 402 6.36 38.38 7.41
CA ARG A 402 6.23 38.02 8.82
C ARG A 402 7.45 38.45 9.64
N LEU A 403 8.65 38.24 9.12
CA LEU A 403 9.88 38.69 9.77
C LEU A 403 9.98 40.23 9.81
N ALA A 404 9.59 40.90 8.73
CA ALA A 404 9.55 42.37 8.68
C ALA A 404 8.55 43.00 9.68
N THR A 405 7.46 42.31 10.00
CA THR A 405 6.49 42.73 11.03
C THR A 405 6.92 42.36 12.44
N ARG A 406 8.14 41.87 12.64
CA ARG A 406 8.73 41.48 13.93
C ARG A 406 7.93 40.40 14.66
N ILE A 407 7.31 39.47 13.91
CA ILE A 407 6.83 38.22 14.47
C ILE A 407 8.07 37.43 14.93
N ASP A 408 7.94 36.72 16.05
CA ASP A 408 8.96 35.84 16.56
C ASP A 408 9.54 34.95 15.44
N SER A 409 10.87 34.87 15.35
CA SER A 409 11.56 34.20 14.24
C SER A 409 11.12 32.74 14.13
N ASP A 410 11.06 32.02 15.25
CA ASP A 410 10.72 30.59 15.24
C ASP A 410 9.28 30.37 14.76
N ARG A 411 8.33 31.21 15.21
CA ARG A 411 6.97 31.18 14.71
C ARG A 411 6.85 31.56 13.23
N ALA A 412 7.66 32.50 12.74
CA ALA A 412 7.65 32.86 11.32
C ALA A 412 8.10 31.68 10.43
N TRP A 413 9.10 30.93 10.90
CA TRP A 413 9.54 29.70 10.23
C TRP A 413 8.52 28.57 10.33
N ASP A 414 7.84 28.38 11.47
CA ASP A 414 6.75 27.41 11.60
C ASP A 414 5.61 27.70 10.60
N TYR A 415 5.25 28.97 10.43
CA TYR A 415 4.29 29.37 9.40
C TYR A 415 4.81 29.12 7.97
N PHE A 416 6.09 29.31 7.71
CA PHE A 416 6.68 29.02 6.41
C PHE A 416 6.59 27.52 6.10
N THR A 417 6.95 26.67 7.03
CA THR A 417 6.85 25.22 6.86
C THR A 417 5.40 24.77 6.68
N ALA A 418 4.47 25.35 7.44
CA ALA A 418 3.04 25.10 7.28
C ALA A 418 2.51 25.54 5.90
N ASP A 419 2.95 26.70 5.39
CA ASP A 419 2.55 27.22 4.07
C ASP A 419 3.03 26.32 2.92
N THR A 420 4.17 25.63 3.09
CA THR A 420 4.69 24.69 2.07
C THR A 420 3.97 23.35 2.08
N ASN A 421 3.31 22.97 3.17
CA ASN A 421 2.71 21.65 3.42
C ASN A 421 3.68 20.47 3.25
N SER A 422 5.00 20.70 3.05
CA SER A 422 5.99 19.66 2.79
C SER A 422 6.59 19.11 4.08
N ALA A 423 6.59 17.78 4.23
CA ALA A 423 7.27 17.12 5.34
C ALA A 423 8.79 17.28 5.27
N VAL A 424 9.38 17.30 4.07
CA VAL A 424 10.82 17.49 3.87
C VAL A 424 11.21 18.91 4.28
N ILE A 425 10.56 19.92 3.72
CA ILE A 425 10.84 21.32 4.03
C ILE A 425 10.67 21.57 5.53
N SER A 426 9.59 21.07 6.14
CA SER A 426 9.35 21.25 7.58
C SER A 426 10.48 20.69 8.44
N ARG A 427 10.92 19.46 8.18
CA ARG A 427 11.96 18.79 8.97
C ARG A 427 13.34 19.42 8.74
N TYR A 428 13.73 19.67 7.49
CA TYR A 428 15.05 20.18 7.16
C TYR A 428 15.21 21.66 7.47
N THR A 429 14.15 22.47 7.40
CA THR A 429 14.15 23.86 7.88
C THR A 429 14.45 23.92 9.38
N ARG A 430 13.82 23.04 10.17
CA ARG A 430 14.10 22.96 11.61
C ARG A 430 15.55 22.58 11.89
N ILE A 431 16.08 21.57 11.20
CA ILE A 431 17.49 21.17 11.30
C ILE A 431 18.42 22.34 10.94
N TYR A 432 18.09 23.08 9.88
CA TYR A 432 18.89 24.25 9.47
C TYR A 432 18.88 25.36 10.55
N ILE A 433 17.73 25.71 11.07
CA ILE A 433 17.58 26.80 12.07
C ILE A 433 18.37 26.44 13.34
N GLU A 434 18.15 25.25 13.88
CA GLU A 434 18.84 24.78 15.09
C GLU A 434 20.34 24.67 14.86
N GLY A 435 20.75 24.14 13.72
CA GLY A 435 22.17 24.02 13.36
C GLY A 435 22.85 25.37 13.16
N ALA A 436 22.21 26.30 12.48
CA ALA A 436 22.76 27.65 12.25
C ALA A 436 22.90 28.44 13.55
N GLN A 437 21.94 28.28 14.48
CA GLN A 437 21.99 28.90 15.80
C GLN A 437 23.06 28.28 16.71
N SER A 438 23.23 26.95 16.68
CA SER A 438 24.17 26.24 17.54
C SER A 438 25.61 26.29 17.03
N SER A 439 25.84 26.18 15.71
CA SER A 439 27.18 26.12 15.14
C SER A 439 27.80 27.49 14.82
N GLY A 440 26.98 28.53 14.70
CA GLY A 440 27.45 29.83 14.20
C GLY A 440 27.96 29.82 12.74
N GLN A 441 27.76 28.73 12.00
CA GLN A 441 28.21 28.52 10.62
C GLN A 441 27.02 28.26 9.67
N PRO A 442 26.18 29.24 9.37
CA PRO A 442 24.96 29.04 8.60
C PRO A 442 25.22 28.52 7.18
N ALA A 443 26.34 28.90 6.53
CA ALA A 443 26.69 28.41 5.20
C ALA A 443 27.05 26.91 5.20
N GLY A 444 27.86 26.45 6.15
CA GLY A 444 28.21 25.04 6.30
C GLY A 444 26.99 24.18 6.61
N THR A 445 26.13 24.64 7.52
CA THR A 445 24.86 23.99 7.85
C THR A 445 23.94 23.89 6.63
N ALA A 446 23.82 24.97 5.84
CA ALA A 446 22.99 25.01 4.64
C ALA A 446 23.48 24.03 3.57
N GLU A 447 24.79 23.93 3.36
CA GLU A 447 25.37 23.01 2.39
C GLU A 447 25.09 21.55 2.77
N MET A 448 25.24 21.18 4.05
CA MET A 448 24.92 19.84 4.53
C MET A 448 23.44 19.50 4.36
N VAL A 449 22.56 20.43 4.72
CA VAL A 449 21.10 20.25 4.54
C VAL A 449 20.76 20.14 3.06
N SER A 450 21.27 21.04 2.20
CA SER A 450 21.04 21.03 0.76
C SER A 450 21.46 19.71 0.11
N ARG A 451 22.64 19.20 0.46
CA ARG A 451 23.17 17.92 -0.04
C ARG A 451 22.30 16.76 0.41
N SER A 452 21.90 16.72 1.68
CA SER A 452 21.05 15.68 2.25
C SER A 452 19.67 15.65 1.58
N VAL A 453 19.04 16.82 1.38
CA VAL A 453 17.76 16.92 0.67
C VAL A 453 17.92 16.51 -0.80
N GLY A 454 18.99 16.95 -1.48
CA GLY A 454 19.26 16.56 -2.87
C GLY A 454 19.35 15.03 -3.05
N ASN A 455 20.04 14.34 -2.14
CA ASN A 455 20.11 12.87 -2.14
C ASN A 455 18.72 12.25 -1.95
N LEU A 456 17.93 12.73 -0.99
CA LEU A 456 16.56 12.24 -0.75
C LEU A 456 15.67 12.43 -1.99
N LEU A 457 15.76 13.59 -2.66
CA LEU A 457 15.00 13.87 -3.88
C LEU A 457 15.39 12.95 -5.04
N SER A 458 16.68 12.63 -5.18
CA SER A 458 17.13 11.68 -6.20
C SER A 458 16.51 10.29 -5.99
N LEU A 459 16.43 9.81 -4.75
CA LEU A 459 15.79 8.55 -4.39
C LEU A 459 14.26 8.58 -4.64
N ARG A 460 13.61 9.71 -4.31
CA ARG A 460 12.20 9.92 -4.62
C ARG A 460 11.91 9.86 -6.12
N ASN A 461 12.78 10.43 -6.94
CA ASN A 461 12.65 10.39 -8.40
C ASN A 461 12.77 8.95 -8.95
N ARG A 462 13.72 8.15 -8.46
CA ARG A 462 13.82 6.71 -8.80
C ARG A 462 12.55 5.96 -8.41
N ARG A 463 12.02 6.20 -7.22
CA ARG A 463 10.77 5.62 -6.75
C ARG A 463 9.57 6.03 -7.61
N ALA A 464 9.50 7.29 -8.06
CA ALA A 464 8.45 7.77 -8.94
C ALA A 464 8.47 7.07 -10.30
N LEU A 465 9.65 6.74 -10.85
CA LEU A 465 9.79 5.94 -12.07
C LEU A 465 9.22 4.54 -11.89
N SER A 466 9.58 3.83 -10.80
CA SER A 466 9.01 2.51 -10.48
C SER A 466 7.49 2.57 -10.26
N ALA A 467 6.98 3.66 -9.66
CA ALA A 467 5.54 3.87 -9.48
C ALA A 467 4.80 4.08 -10.82
N ASN A 468 5.42 4.77 -11.77
CA ASN A 468 4.81 4.99 -13.10
C ASN A 468 4.73 3.70 -13.91
N THR A 469 5.76 2.85 -13.86
CA THR A 469 5.71 1.52 -14.48
C THR A 469 4.63 0.64 -13.85
N MET A 470 4.50 0.66 -12.52
CA MET A 470 3.43 -0.07 -11.82
C MET A 470 2.04 0.40 -12.25
N TRP A 471 1.85 1.71 -12.47
CA TRP A 471 0.56 2.26 -12.93
C TRP A 471 0.20 1.75 -14.33
N GLY A 472 1.15 1.69 -15.26
CA GLY A 472 0.93 1.14 -16.61
C GLY A 472 0.54 -0.34 -16.57
N VAL A 473 1.30 -1.15 -15.80
CA VAL A 473 1.01 -2.57 -15.57
C VAL A 473 -0.38 -2.77 -14.94
N ALA A 474 -0.74 -1.92 -13.98
CA ALA A 474 -2.02 -1.95 -13.31
C ALA A 474 -3.21 -1.80 -14.25
N ILE A 475 -3.15 -0.79 -15.14
CA ILE A 475 -4.21 -0.55 -16.13
C ILE A 475 -4.29 -1.72 -17.12
N GLY A 476 -3.15 -2.20 -17.62
CA GLY A 476 -3.09 -3.33 -18.54
C GLY A 476 -3.69 -4.60 -17.95
N LEU A 477 -3.31 -4.95 -16.73
CA LEU A 477 -3.86 -6.11 -16.01
C LEU A 477 -5.38 -5.97 -15.79
N LEU A 478 -5.83 -4.78 -15.40
CA LEU A 478 -7.25 -4.54 -15.12
C LEU A 478 -8.10 -4.69 -16.39
N ILE A 479 -7.69 -4.07 -17.49
CA ILE A 479 -8.40 -4.19 -18.78
C ILE A 479 -8.39 -5.65 -19.26
N SER A 480 -7.23 -6.33 -19.20
CA SER A 480 -7.11 -7.73 -19.58
C SER A 480 -7.98 -8.64 -18.70
N SER A 481 -8.04 -8.40 -17.38
CA SER A 481 -8.89 -9.15 -16.46
C SER A 481 -10.38 -8.99 -16.81
N VAL A 482 -10.82 -7.77 -17.02
CA VAL A 482 -12.22 -7.46 -17.38
C VAL A 482 -12.58 -8.09 -18.73
N ALA A 483 -11.72 -7.92 -19.73
CA ALA A 483 -11.95 -8.49 -21.05
C ALA A 483 -12.01 -10.03 -21.01
N SER A 484 -11.05 -10.68 -20.36
CA SER A 484 -11.00 -12.14 -20.22
C SER A 484 -12.25 -12.70 -19.54
N LEU A 485 -12.70 -12.07 -18.47
CA LEU A 485 -13.87 -12.52 -17.71
C LEU A 485 -15.18 -12.28 -18.49
N ASN A 486 -15.32 -11.16 -19.22
CA ASN A 486 -16.48 -10.91 -20.06
C ASN A 486 -16.53 -11.88 -21.26
N VAL A 487 -15.38 -12.17 -21.90
CA VAL A 487 -15.30 -13.17 -22.96
C VAL A 487 -15.70 -14.54 -22.43
N THR A 488 -15.21 -14.93 -21.25
CA THR A 488 -15.58 -16.20 -20.62
C THR A 488 -17.09 -16.27 -20.36
N THR A 489 -17.67 -15.22 -19.79
CA THR A 489 -19.12 -15.16 -19.54
C THR A 489 -19.92 -15.27 -20.85
N SER A 490 -19.48 -14.61 -21.91
CA SER A 490 -20.15 -14.69 -23.22
C SER A 490 -20.06 -16.08 -23.85
N ILE A 491 -18.88 -16.72 -23.80
CA ILE A 491 -18.69 -18.10 -24.30
C ILE A 491 -19.60 -19.07 -23.53
N VAL A 492 -19.65 -18.92 -22.22
CA VAL A 492 -20.47 -19.73 -21.33
C VAL A 492 -21.95 -19.61 -21.67
N LEU A 493 -22.45 -18.39 -21.90
CA LEU A 493 -23.83 -18.15 -22.32
C LEU A 493 -24.13 -18.78 -23.68
N GLN A 494 -23.29 -18.53 -24.67
CA GLN A 494 -23.48 -19.07 -26.02
C GLN A 494 -23.45 -20.61 -26.04
N LEU A 495 -22.59 -21.21 -25.24
CA LEU A 495 -22.51 -22.66 -25.10
C LEU A 495 -23.76 -23.22 -24.43
N GLY A 496 -24.25 -22.55 -23.38
CA GLY A 496 -25.52 -22.88 -22.71
C GLY A 496 -26.70 -22.83 -23.68
N ASP A 497 -26.83 -21.75 -24.45
CA ASP A 497 -27.88 -21.58 -25.44
C ASP A 497 -27.80 -22.62 -26.59
N ALA A 498 -26.60 -22.93 -27.07
CA ALA A 498 -26.38 -23.96 -28.09
C ALA A 498 -26.82 -25.34 -27.63
N ILE A 499 -26.49 -25.70 -26.40
CA ILE A 499 -26.84 -27.00 -25.83
C ILE A 499 -28.36 -27.06 -25.55
N ALA A 500 -28.96 -25.98 -25.02
CA ALA A 500 -30.42 -25.88 -24.87
C ALA A 500 -31.16 -26.01 -26.21
N GLY A 501 -30.62 -25.41 -27.27
CA GLY A 501 -31.14 -25.54 -28.65
C GLY A 501 -31.07 -26.98 -29.18
N VAL A 502 -29.99 -27.69 -28.95
CA VAL A 502 -29.86 -29.12 -29.32
C VAL A 502 -30.82 -29.97 -28.50
N ALA A 503 -30.94 -29.73 -27.20
CA ALA A 503 -31.87 -30.46 -26.33
C ALA A 503 -33.34 -30.27 -26.77
N SER A 504 -33.78 -29.04 -27.09
CA SER A 504 -35.14 -28.76 -27.57
C SER A 504 -35.40 -29.38 -28.93
N GLY A 505 -34.42 -29.37 -29.84
CA GLY A 505 -34.55 -30.01 -31.16
C GLY A 505 -34.64 -31.53 -31.11
N LEU A 506 -34.09 -32.16 -30.08
CA LEU A 506 -34.21 -33.59 -29.82
C LEU A 506 -35.58 -33.97 -29.19
N VAL A 507 -36.22 -33.09 -28.46
CA VAL A 507 -37.55 -33.28 -27.86
C VAL A 507 -38.66 -33.23 -28.91
N ASP A 508 -38.50 -32.42 -29.97
CA ASP A 508 -39.46 -32.33 -31.08
C ASP A 508 -39.40 -33.53 -32.07
N THR A 509 -38.31 -34.28 -32.09
CA THR A 509 -38.21 -35.54 -32.81
C THR A 509 -38.68 -36.67 -31.89
N ASP A 510 -39.79 -37.34 -32.27
CA ASP A 510 -40.51 -38.41 -31.61
C ASP A 510 -39.59 -39.35 -30.75
N VAL A 511 -39.39 -38.97 -29.51
CA VAL A 511 -38.45 -39.60 -28.53
C VAL A 511 -38.83 -41.05 -28.25
N GLY A 512 -40.07 -41.47 -28.59
CA GLY A 512 -40.51 -42.82 -28.47
C GLY A 512 -39.74 -43.84 -29.34
N ALA A 513 -39.26 -43.44 -30.49
CA ALA A 513 -38.48 -44.30 -31.41
C ALA A 513 -36.98 -44.38 -31.04
N LEU A 514 -36.44 -43.35 -30.37
CA LEU A 514 -35.01 -43.31 -29.98
C LEU A 514 -34.74 -44.01 -28.62
N SER A 515 -35.73 -44.10 -27.73
CA SER A 515 -35.60 -44.77 -26.44
C SER A 515 -35.43 -46.32 -26.60
N GLU A 516 -35.97 -46.90 -27.66
CA GLU A 516 -35.77 -48.32 -27.97
C GLU A 516 -34.35 -48.61 -28.56
N PHE A 517 -33.70 -47.57 -29.16
CA PHE A 517 -32.39 -47.73 -29.82
C PHE A 517 -31.19 -47.40 -28.90
N SER A 518 -31.39 -46.61 -27.84
CA SER A 518 -30.30 -46.07 -27.00
C SER A 518 -30.03 -46.85 -25.69
N GLY A 519 -30.62 -48.03 -25.50
CA GLY A 519 -30.28 -48.87 -24.38
C GLY A 519 -30.40 -48.22 -22.99
N GLY A 520 -31.37 -47.33 -22.81
CA GLY A 520 -31.68 -46.77 -21.48
C GLY A 520 -30.84 -45.54 -21.09
N ILE A 521 -30.20 -44.84 -22.01
CA ILE A 521 -29.61 -43.53 -21.74
C ILE A 521 -30.77 -42.53 -21.72
N ALA A 522 -31.28 -42.20 -20.56
CA ALA A 522 -32.23 -41.11 -20.36
C ALA A 522 -31.51 -39.80 -20.76
N LEU A 523 -32.01 -39.15 -21.82
CA LEU A 523 -31.57 -37.78 -22.12
C LEU A 523 -32.06 -36.88 -20.98
N PRO A 524 -31.20 -36.06 -20.39
CA PRO A 524 -31.61 -35.20 -19.29
C PRO A 524 -32.66 -34.17 -19.79
N VAL A 525 -33.85 -34.29 -19.25
CA VAL A 525 -34.90 -33.25 -19.43
C VAL A 525 -34.46 -32.08 -18.55
N MET A 526 -34.13 -30.94 -19.16
CA MET A 526 -33.82 -29.72 -18.43
C MET A 526 -35.09 -29.26 -17.69
N GLU A 527 -35.20 -29.58 -16.41
CA GLU A 527 -36.40 -29.32 -15.60
C GLU A 527 -36.46 -27.87 -15.12
N ASP A 528 -35.38 -27.07 -15.17
CA ASP A 528 -35.43 -25.66 -14.76
C ASP A 528 -34.38 -24.79 -15.47
N ALA A 529 -34.77 -24.15 -16.57
CA ALA A 529 -34.00 -23.06 -17.19
C ALA A 529 -33.78 -21.85 -16.24
N SER A 530 -34.54 -21.75 -15.17
CA SER A 530 -34.42 -20.68 -14.17
C SER A 530 -33.18 -20.84 -13.27
N SER A 531 -32.71 -22.04 -13.02
CA SER A 531 -31.53 -22.31 -12.17
C SER A 531 -30.23 -21.90 -12.86
N VAL A 532 -30.13 -22.07 -14.18
CA VAL A 532 -28.98 -21.67 -15.01
C VAL A 532 -28.80 -20.15 -15.00
N ASP A 533 -29.90 -19.41 -15.13
CA ASP A 533 -29.90 -17.94 -15.13
C ASP A 533 -29.45 -17.38 -13.77
N ASP A 534 -29.84 -17.99 -12.66
CA ASP A 534 -29.45 -17.54 -11.31
C ASP A 534 -27.96 -17.82 -11.02
N ASN A 535 -27.42 -18.96 -11.47
CA ASN A 535 -26.01 -19.28 -11.32
C ASN A 535 -25.11 -18.34 -12.13
N ILE A 536 -25.51 -18.01 -13.35
CA ILE A 536 -24.82 -17.01 -14.20
C ILE A 536 -24.85 -15.62 -13.56
N ARG A 537 -25.98 -15.21 -12.98
CA ARG A 537 -26.08 -13.93 -12.25
C ARG A 537 -25.13 -13.90 -11.05
N MET A 538 -25.09 -14.96 -10.24
CA MET A 538 -24.16 -15.07 -9.12
C MET A 538 -22.71 -14.99 -9.59
N PHE A 539 -22.36 -15.68 -10.67
CA PHE A 539 -21.02 -15.64 -11.27
C PHE A 539 -20.62 -14.22 -11.70
N LYS A 540 -21.50 -13.49 -12.41
CA LYS A 540 -21.28 -12.09 -12.81
C LYS A 540 -21.04 -11.16 -11.61
N ILE A 541 -21.77 -11.34 -10.54
CA ILE A 541 -21.62 -10.54 -9.31
C ILE A 541 -20.28 -10.85 -8.60
N ILE A 542 -19.94 -12.13 -8.48
CA ILE A 542 -18.67 -12.58 -7.87
C ILE A 542 -17.49 -12.00 -8.65
N ILE A 543 -17.51 -12.10 -9.98
CA ILE A 543 -16.48 -11.51 -10.85
C ILE A 543 -16.33 -10.02 -10.61
N SER A 544 -17.44 -9.28 -10.59
CA SER A 544 -17.39 -7.83 -10.33
C SER A 544 -16.77 -7.49 -8.99
N LEU A 545 -17.06 -8.28 -7.96
CA LEU A 545 -16.46 -8.13 -6.62
C LEU A 545 -14.95 -8.39 -6.65
N LEU A 546 -14.51 -9.43 -7.38
CA LEU A 546 -13.09 -9.77 -7.51
C LEU A 546 -12.32 -8.69 -8.29
N ILE A 547 -12.92 -8.13 -9.36
CA ILE A 547 -12.35 -6.98 -10.08
C ILE A 547 -12.22 -5.76 -9.15
N LEU A 548 -13.21 -5.48 -8.31
CA LEU A 548 -13.14 -4.41 -7.33
C LEU A 548 -12.02 -4.64 -6.31
N MET A 549 -11.85 -5.87 -5.84
CA MET A 549 -10.73 -6.22 -4.95
C MET A 549 -9.37 -6.00 -5.63
N GLN A 550 -9.24 -6.38 -6.90
CA GLN A 550 -8.04 -6.10 -7.71
C GLN A 550 -7.80 -4.59 -7.84
N VAL A 551 -8.85 -3.79 -8.10
CA VAL A 551 -8.75 -2.32 -8.16
C VAL A 551 -8.27 -1.74 -6.82
N VAL A 552 -8.81 -2.20 -5.69
CA VAL A 552 -8.39 -1.77 -4.34
C VAL A 552 -6.93 -2.11 -4.09
N THR A 553 -6.51 -3.32 -4.45
CA THR A 553 -5.12 -3.79 -4.31
C THR A 553 -4.17 -2.92 -5.10
N VAL A 554 -4.41 -2.81 -6.40
CA VAL A 554 -3.54 -2.08 -7.34
C VAL A 554 -3.48 -0.59 -7.00
N SER A 555 -4.62 0.04 -6.70
CA SER A 555 -4.68 1.45 -6.27
C SER A 555 -3.91 1.69 -4.97
N SER A 556 -4.05 0.79 -4.00
CA SER A 556 -3.31 0.87 -2.72
C SER A 556 -1.80 0.76 -2.92
N ILE A 557 -1.34 -0.15 -3.77
CA ILE A 557 0.07 -0.36 -4.09
C ILE A 557 0.62 0.85 -4.85
N ALA A 558 -0.02 1.25 -5.94
CA ALA A 558 0.43 2.34 -6.80
C ALA A 558 0.52 3.68 -6.05
N THR A 559 -0.47 3.99 -5.19
CA THR A 559 -0.46 5.22 -4.39
C THR A 559 0.66 5.20 -3.36
N ARG A 560 0.89 4.08 -2.67
CA ARG A 560 1.97 3.96 -1.70
C ARG A 560 3.34 4.07 -2.35
N LEU A 561 3.49 3.46 -3.52
CA LEU A 561 4.74 3.53 -4.28
C LEU A 561 5.04 4.97 -4.73
N ARG A 562 4.03 5.79 -4.98
CA ARG A 562 4.19 7.23 -5.26
C ARG A 562 4.42 8.09 -4.01
N GLY A 563 4.29 7.54 -2.81
CA GLY A 563 4.28 8.33 -1.58
C GLY A 563 3.00 9.13 -1.36
N GLY A 564 1.91 8.79 -2.07
CA GLY A 564 0.64 9.48 -1.99
C GLY A 564 -0.15 9.20 -0.71
N THR A 565 -1.11 10.05 -0.44
CA THR A 565 -2.01 9.94 0.72
C THR A 565 -3.11 8.91 0.52
N ARG A 566 -3.81 8.56 1.61
CA ARG A 566 -4.99 7.68 1.54
C ARG A 566 -6.10 8.25 0.64
N MET A 567 -6.25 9.58 0.60
CA MET A 567 -7.27 10.21 -0.25
C MET A 567 -6.90 10.13 -1.73
N SER A 568 -5.62 10.24 -2.06
CA SER A 568 -5.11 9.99 -3.41
C SER A 568 -5.38 8.54 -3.84
N ALA A 569 -5.27 7.56 -2.92
CA ALA A 569 -5.62 6.16 -3.18
C ALA A 569 -7.11 5.99 -3.51
N VAL A 570 -8.01 6.63 -2.75
CA VAL A 570 -9.45 6.61 -3.04
C VAL A 570 -9.75 7.18 -4.42
N GLY A 571 -9.12 8.30 -4.79
CA GLY A 571 -9.27 8.87 -6.13
C GLY A 571 -8.81 7.93 -7.25
N GLN A 572 -7.66 7.27 -7.07
CA GLN A 572 -7.16 6.27 -8.02
C GLN A 572 -8.08 5.03 -8.10
N MET A 573 -8.62 4.59 -6.97
CA MET A 573 -9.57 3.48 -6.91
C MET A 573 -10.82 3.78 -7.74
N ILE A 574 -11.40 4.97 -7.59
CA ILE A 574 -12.58 5.38 -8.37
C ILE A 574 -12.24 5.48 -9.86
N GLN A 575 -11.08 6.08 -10.22
CA GLN A 575 -10.63 6.16 -11.60
C GLN A 575 -10.45 4.78 -12.25
N LEU A 576 -9.81 3.83 -11.54
CA LEU A 576 -9.62 2.47 -12.04
C LEU A 576 -10.93 1.71 -12.14
N THR A 577 -11.88 1.90 -11.20
CA THR A 577 -13.22 1.29 -11.31
C THR A 577 -13.98 1.82 -12.51
N LEU A 578 -13.87 3.12 -12.82
CA LEU A 578 -14.45 3.69 -14.04
C LEU A 578 -13.81 3.11 -15.30
N VAL A 579 -12.47 2.98 -15.34
CA VAL A 579 -11.75 2.35 -16.46
C VAL A 579 -12.20 0.90 -16.63
N ALA A 580 -12.33 0.14 -15.54
CA ALA A 580 -12.85 -1.23 -15.57
C ALA A 580 -14.29 -1.28 -16.12
N GLY A 581 -15.15 -0.35 -15.68
CA GLY A 581 -16.54 -0.25 -16.15
C GLY A 581 -16.64 0.09 -17.63
N PHE A 582 -15.83 1.04 -18.13
CA PHE A 582 -15.76 1.34 -19.56
C PHE A 582 -15.17 0.18 -20.38
N ALA A 583 -14.17 -0.51 -19.87
CA ALA A 583 -13.61 -1.71 -20.50
C ALA A 583 -14.66 -2.83 -20.58
N SER A 584 -15.46 -3.02 -19.52
CA SER A 584 -16.57 -3.98 -19.49
C SER A 584 -17.64 -3.65 -20.54
N LEU A 585 -18.05 -2.38 -20.60
CA LEU A 585 -19.01 -1.92 -21.60
C LEU A 585 -18.50 -2.15 -23.03
N PHE A 586 -17.24 -1.77 -23.28
CA PHE A 586 -16.63 -1.92 -24.62
C PHE A 586 -16.54 -3.38 -25.04
N THR A 587 -16.04 -4.26 -24.15
CA THR A 587 -15.92 -5.69 -24.44
C THR A 587 -17.28 -6.34 -24.66
N ALA A 588 -18.31 -5.96 -23.88
CA ALA A 588 -19.66 -6.46 -24.06
C ALA A 588 -20.27 -6.06 -25.43
N ILE A 589 -20.09 -4.81 -25.85
CA ILE A 589 -20.57 -4.35 -27.19
C ILE A 589 -19.84 -5.09 -28.30
N VAL A 590 -18.52 -5.28 -28.21
CA VAL A 590 -17.76 -6.00 -29.24
C VAL A 590 -18.21 -7.46 -29.35
N LEU A 591 -18.45 -8.12 -28.22
CA LEU A 591 -18.91 -9.51 -28.17
C LEU A 591 -20.34 -9.64 -28.76
N GLU A 592 -21.24 -8.70 -28.48
CA GLU A 592 -22.59 -8.68 -29.01
C GLU A 592 -22.59 -8.51 -30.56
N GLN A 593 -21.72 -7.63 -31.09
CA GLN A 593 -21.53 -7.50 -32.52
C GLN A 593 -20.89 -8.74 -33.15
N ALA A 594 -19.90 -9.35 -32.48
CA ALA A 594 -19.30 -10.58 -32.97
C ALA A 594 -20.31 -11.73 -33.01
N SER A 595 -21.14 -11.90 -31.99
CA SER A 595 -22.15 -12.97 -31.95
C SER A 595 -23.21 -12.78 -33.04
N SER A 596 -23.60 -11.53 -33.38
CA SER A 596 -24.56 -11.27 -34.47
C SER A 596 -24.03 -11.63 -35.85
N ILE A 597 -22.70 -11.62 -36.06
CA ILE A 597 -22.07 -12.04 -37.31
C ILE A 597 -22.06 -13.58 -37.47
N PHE A 598 -21.96 -14.31 -36.36
CA PHE A 598 -21.93 -15.78 -36.37
C PHE A 598 -23.32 -16.43 -36.28
N SER A 599 -24.37 -15.64 -36.01
CA SER A 599 -25.76 -16.12 -35.93
C SER A 599 -26.47 -16.10 -37.30
N VAL A 600 -25.79 -15.74 -38.39
CA VAL A 600 -26.22 -15.82 -39.78
C VAL A 600 -25.63 -17.08 -40.41
#